data_129c50b701167dcd392d8c7ff019bea0
#
_entry.id   129c50b701167dcd392d8c7ff019bea0
#
_cell.length_a   1.000
_cell.length_b   1.000
_cell.length_c   1.000
_cell.angle_alpha   90.00
_cell.angle_beta   90.00
_cell.angle_gamma   90.00
#
_symmetry.space_group_name_H-M   'P 1'
#
loop_
_entity.id
_entity.type
_entity.pdbx_description
1 polymer ?
#
loop_
_entity_poly.entity_id
_entity_poly.type
_entity_poly.pdbx_seq_one_letter_code
_entity_poly.pdbx_strand_id
1 'polypeptide(L)'
;MTITITKLSPAKINLFLEVKNKRDDGYHDIQSLMTFCDFGDTLCVSESNDFRIKLDGPFSSSLINKENLIHRTLKKLEDLFDRRFNVEVVLKKKLPIASGMAGGSSNAATFITCVKEIFKLEEVDGFDELLLSLGADVPFCYNGKTALVTGI
;
A
#
# COMPACT_ATOMS: atom_id res chain seq x y z
N MET A 1 -1.95 -23.73 -13.94
CA MET A 1 -0.96 -22.67 -14.21
C MET A 1 -1.05 -21.64 -13.09
N THR A 2 0.07 -21.34 -12.45
CA THR A 2 0.14 -20.35 -11.36
C THR A 2 0.26 -18.95 -11.95
N ILE A 3 -0.61 -18.03 -11.55
CA ILE A 3 -0.51 -16.64 -11.95
C ILE A 3 0.49 -15.93 -11.02
N THR A 4 1.45 -15.25 -11.63
CA THR A 4 2.44 -14.43 -10.92
C THR A 4 2.43 -13.02 -11.48
N ILE A 5 2.34 -12.03 -10.61
CA ILE A 5 2.36 -10.61 -10.97
C ILE A 5 3.49 -9.93 -10.22
N THR A 6 4.32 -9.20 -10.95
CA THR A 6 5.40 -8.37 -10.38
C THR A 6 5.12 -6.91 -10.69
N LYS A 7 5.06 -6.07 -9.65
CA LYS A 7 4.83 -4.63 -9.78
C LYS A 7 5.83 -3.81 -8.96
N LEU A 8 6.15 -2.64 -9.49
CA LEU A 8 6.79 -1.59 -8.72
C LEU A 8 5.79 -1.02 -7.71
N SER A 9 6.23 -0.88 -6.48
CA SER A 9 5.55 -0.15 -5.41
C SER A 9 6.26 1.19 -5.23
N PRO A 10 5.81 2.25 -5.94
CA PRO A 10 6.61 3.45 -6.11
C PRO A 10 6.67 4.30 -4.85
N ALA A 11 7.80 4.99 -4.67
CA ALA A 11 7.93 6.03 -3.66
C ALA A 11 7.01 7.21 -3.97
N LYS A 12 6.34 7.73 -2.95
CA LYS A 12 5.57 8.97 -3.02
C LYS A 12 6.47 10.13 -2.60
N ILE A 13 6.39 11.24 -3.30
CA ILE A 13 7.02 12.50 -2.91
C ILE A 13 6.01 13.64 -2.87
N ASN A 14 6.25 14.58 -1.95
CA ASN A 14 5.53 15.83 -1.86
C ASN A 14 6.34 16.88 -2.65
N LEU A 15 5.78 17.42 -3.74
CA LEU A 15 6.39 18.52 -4.49
C LEU A 15 6.25 19.83 -3.72
N PHE A 16 5.15 20.00 -2.99
CA PHE A 16 5.02 20.96 -1.89
C PHE A 16 4.10 20.38 -0.80
N LEU A 17 4.23 20.92 0.40
CA LEU A 17 3.36 20.64 1.54
C LEU A 17 3.13 21.94 2.30
N GLU A 18 1.88 22.33 2.44
CA GLU A 18 1.48 23.48 3.22
C GLU A 18 0.53 23.02 4.34
N VAL A 19 0.87 23.41 5.56
CA VAL A 19 -0.01 23.22 6.72
C VAL A 19 -0.87 24.49 6.83
N LYS A 20 -2.18 24.35 6.67
CA LYS A 20 -3.14 25.46 6.66
C LYS A 20 -3.52 25.87 8.08
N ASN A 21 -4.36 25.08 8.71
CA ASN A 21 -4.94 25.41 10.01
C ASN A 21 -4.85 24.20 10.95
N LYS A 22 -4.74 24.49 12.25
CA LYS A 22 -4.97 23.48 13.27
C LYS A 22 -6.48 23.30 13.46
N ARG A 23 -6.92 22.06 13.44
CA ARG A 23 -8.32 21.69 13.63
C ARG A 23 -8.63 21.52 15.12
N ASP A 24 -9.90 21.60 15.47
CA ASP A 24 -10.36 21.38 16.85
C ASP A 24 -10.13 19.93 17.33
N ASP A 25 -10.04 18.97 16.40
CA ASP A 25 -9.72 17.56 16.68
C ASP A 25 -8.22 17.29 16.91
N GLY A 26 -7.38 18.35 16.88
CA GLY A 26 -5.94 18.27 17.10
C GLY A 26 -5.12 17.98 15.84
N TYR A 27 -5.76 17.63 14.73
CA TYR A 27 -5.11 17.47 13.43
C TYR A 27 -4.87 18.83 12.75
N HIS A 28 -4.14 18.80 11.65
CA HIS A 28 -3.93 19.99 10.81
C HIS A 28 -4.48 19.74 9.42
N ASP A 29 -5.16 20.74 8.86
CA ASP A 29 -5.48 20.73 7.45
C ASP A 29 -4.20 20.94 6.64
N ILE A 30 -3.97 20.06 5.69
CA ILE A 30 -2.84 20.15 4.77
C ILE A 30 -3.29 20.39 3.34
N GLN A 31 -2.41 20.97 2.56
CA GLN A 31 -2.49 21.00 1.11
C GLN A 31 -1.14 20.58 0.54
N SER A 32 -1.14 19.59 -0.32
CA SER A 32 0.10 19.03 -0.87
C SER A 32 -0.10 18.59 -2.31
N LEU A 33 0.87 18.91 -3.15
CA LEU A 33 0.97 18.28 -4.47
C LEU A 33 1.86 17.05 -4.33
N MET A 34 1.28 15.89 -4.51
CA MET A 34 1.96 14.60 -4.38
C MET A 34 2.10 13.93 -5.74
N THR A 35 3.23 13.26 -5.93
CA THR A 35 3.51 12.46 -7.12
C THR A 35 4.32 11.22 -6.75
N PHE A 36 4.60 10.38 -7.76
CA PHE A 36 5.37 9.15 -7.60
C PHE A 36 6.70 9.23 -8.35
N CYS A 37 7.69 8.50 -7.84
CA CYS A 37 8.95 8.23 -8.52
C CYS A 37 8.84 6.93 -9.34
N ASP A 38 9.71 6.76 -10.31
CA ASP A 38 9.97 5.48 -10.99
C ASP A 38 10.90 4.55 -10.18
N PHE A 39 11.01 4.80 -8.90
CA PHE A 39 11.81 4.06 -7.92
C PHE A 39 10.94 3.70 -6.71
N GLY A 40 11.16 2.54 -6.14
CA GLY A 40 10.43 2.07 -4.96
C GLY A 40 10.74 0.63 -4.61
N ASP A 41 9.88 0.06 -3.77
CA ASP A 41 9.89 -1.37 -3.48
C ASP A 41 9.35 -2.16 -4.67
N THR A 42 9.55 -3.46 -4.66
CA THR A 42 8.97 -4.36 -5.67
C THR A 42 8.20 -5.47 -4.97
N LEU A 43 6.97 -5.71 -5.41
CA LEU A 43 6.18 -6.85 -5.00
C LEU A 43 6.08 -7.85 -6.16
N CYS A 44 6.38 -9.11 -5.83
CA CYS A 44 6.07 -10.26 -6.67
C CYS A 44 5.03 -11.10 -5.92
N VAL A 45 3.84 -11.23 -6.48
CA VAL A 45 2.71 -11.93 -5.86
C VAL A 45 2.30 -13.10 -6.75
N SER A 46 2.25 -14.28 -6.17
CA SER A 46 1.87 -15.52 -6.87
C SER A 46 0.75 -16.24 -6.13
N GLU A 47 -0.15 -16.89 -6.85
CA GLU A 47 -1.07 -17.85 -6.23
C GLU A 47 -0.29 -18.94 -5.49
N SER A 48 -0.81 -19.39 -4.36
CA SER A 48 -0.17 -20.38 -3.49
C SER A 48 -1.24 -21.21 -2.78
N ASN A 49 -0.83 -22.24 -2.05
CA ASN A 49 -1.73 -23.04 -1.22
C ASN A 49 -2.01 -22.38 0.14
N ASP A 50 -1.15 -21.46 0.56
CA ASP A 50 -1.24 -20.74 1.81
C ASP A 50 -0.64 -19.33 1.65
N PHE A 51 -0.92 -18.45 2.60
CA PHE A 51 -0.33 -17.12 2.60
C PHE A 51 1.08 -17.13 3.18
N ARG A 52 2.03 -16.57 2.46
CA ARG A 52 3.42 -16.38 2.89
C ARG A 52 3.97 -15.04 2.42
N ILE A 53 4.82 -14.43 3.25
CA ILE A 53 5.63 -13.27 2.87
C ILE A 53 7.10 -13.63 3.02
N LYS A 54 7.86 -13.35 1.97
CA LYS A 54 9.33 -13.35 1.97
C LYS A 54 9.82 -11.92 1.82
N LEU A 55 10.76 -11.53 2.68
CA LEU A 55 11.37 -10.22 2.67
C LEU A 55 12.76 -10.29 2.02
N ASP A 56 13.04 -9.36 1.13
CA ASP A 56 14.32 -9.20 0.44
C ASP A 56 14.67 -7.71 0.33
N GLY A 57 15.86 -7.40 -0.13
CA GLY A 57 16.34 -6.03 -0.34
C GLY A 57 17.05 -5.41 0.86
N PRO A 58 17.69 -4.24 0.65
CA PRO A 58 18.60 -3.64 1.64
C PRO A 58 17.92 -3.21 2.94
N PHE A 59 16.62 -2.94 2.94
CA PHE A 59 15.86 -2.52 4.12
C PHE A 59 14.94 -3.60 4.69
N SER A 60 15.05 -4.84 4.20
CA SER A 60 14.18 -5.95 4.65
C SER A 60 14.32 -6.25 6.15
N SER A 61 15.52 -6.13 6.72
CA SER A 61 15.77 -6.35 8.14
C SER A 61 14.96 -5.43 9.06
N SER A 62 14.59 -4.25 8.59
CA SER A 62 13.79 -3.28 9.34
C SER A 62 12.34 -3.73 9.56
N LEU A 63 11.86 -4.74 8.81
CA LEU A 63 10.52 -5.30 8.92
C LEU A 63 10.48 -6.60 9.73
N ILE A 64 11.64 -7.16 10.08
CA ILE A 64 11.70 -8.38 10.90
C ILE A 64 11.06 -8.09 12.26
N ASN A 65 10.15 -8.97 12.70
CA ASN A 65 9.41 -8.87 13.96
C ASN A 65 8.48 -7.64 14.07
N LYS A 66 8.13 -6.99 12.96
CA LYS A 66 7.11 -5.94 12.91
C LYS A 66 5.87 -6.43 12.16
N GLU A 67 4.71 -5.96 12.58
CA GLU A 67 3.49 -6.18 11.82
C GLU A 67 3.65 -5.53 10.43
N ASN A 68 3.60 -6.35 9.38
CA ASN A 68 3.65 -5.87 8.02
C ASN A 68 2.26 -5.43 7.58
N LEU A 69 2.16 -4.24 7.00
CA LEU A 69 0.89 -3.69 6.51
C LEU A 69 0.24 -4.62 5.45
N ILE A 70 1.02 -5.42 4.73
CA ILE A 70 0.50 -6.43 3.79
C ILE A 70 -0.36 -7.49 4.50
N HIS A 71 0.04 -7.96 5.70
CA HIS A 71 -0.79 -8.89 6.50
C HIS A 71 -2.13 -8.27 6.85
N ARG A 72 -2.11 -7.02 7.32
CA ARG A 72 -3.32 -6.28 7.67
C ARG A 72 -4.21 -6.03 6.46
N THR A 73 -3.60 -5.73 5.32
CA THR A 73 -4.28 -5.55 4.04
C THR A 73 -4.97 -6.84 3.59
N LEU A 74 -4.24 -7.97 3.64
CA LEU A 74 -4.81 -9.26 3.30
C LEU A 74 -6.05 -9.58 4.15
N LYS A 75 -5.93 -9.45 5.46
CA LYS A 75 -7.06 -9.71 6.37
C LYS A 75 -8.27 -8.85 6.05
N LYS A 76 -8.08 -7.56 5.80
CA LYS A 76 -9.18 -6.65 5.45
C LYS A 76 -9.82 -6.99 4.09
N LEU A 77 -9.02 -7.41 3.11
CA LEU A 77 -9.54 -7.89 1.83
C LEU A 77 -10.36 -9.17 2.01
N GLU A 78 -9.85 -10.13 2.78
CA GLU A 78 -10.57 -11.39 3.08
C GLU A 78 -11.90 -11.13 3.78
N ASP A 79 -11.92 -10.20 4.74
CA ASP A 79 -13.14 -9.80 5.45
C ASP A 79 -14.14 -9.11 4.50
N LEU A 80 -13.68 -8.20 3.63
CA LEU A 80 -14.53 -7.47 2.71
C LEU A 80 -15.16 -8.37 1.63
N PHE A 81 -14.39 -9.32 1.10
CA PHE A 81 -14.84 -10.23 0.04
C PHE A 81 -15.37 -11.56 0.55
N ASP A 82 -15.37 -11.78 1.86
CA ASP A 82 -15.80 -13.04 2.51
C ASP A 82 -15.16 -14.28 1.84
N ARG A 83 -13.84 -14.22 1.61
CA ARG A 83 -13.08 -15.33 1.02
C ARG A 83 -11.60 -15.25 1.38
N ARG A 84 -10.90 -16.38 1.27
CA ARG A 84 -9.45 -16.46 1.44
C ARG A 84 -8.71 -16.14 0.14
N PHE A 85 -7.58 -15.45 0.30
CA PHE A 85 -6.65 -15.16 -0.78
C PHE A 85 -5.29 -15.76 -0.45
N ASN A 86 -5.06 -16.99 -0.91
CA ASN A 86 -3.80 -17.68 -0.67
C ASN A 86 -2.77 -17.28 -1.72
N VAL A 87 -1.80 -16.47 -1.29
CA VAL A 87 -0.72 -15.96 -2.14
C VAL A 87 0.62 -16.00 -1.43
N GLU A 88 1.67 -16.21 -2.20
CA GLU A 88 3.04 -15.97 -1.77
C GLU A 88 3.45 -14.57 -2.25
N VAL A 89 3.99 -13.76 -1.34
CA VAL A 89 4.44 -12.40 -1.62
C VAL A 89 5.96 -12.35 -1.39
N VAL A 90 6.71 -11.91 -2.38
CA VAL A 90 8.11 -11.51 -2.23
C VAL A 90 8.16 -9.99 -2.26
N LEU A 91 8.44 -9.39 -1.10
CA LEU A 91 8.61 -7.95 -0.96
C LEU A 91 10.10 -7.61 -0.96
N LYS A 92 10.55 -6.97 -2.02
CA LYS A 92 11.90 -6.42 -2.11
C LYS A 92 11.90 -4.97 -1.61
N LYS A 93 12.38 -4.80 -0.40
CA LYS A 93 12.36 -3.52 0.32
C LYS A 93 13.55 -2.66 -0.07
N LYS A 94 13.32 -1.66 -0.91
CA LYS A 94 14.32 -0.67 -1.37
C LYS A 94 14.16 0.71 -0.72
N LEU A 95 12.99 0.98 -0.12
CA LEU A 95 12.73 2.23 0.57
C LEU A 95 12.98 2.07 2.08
N PRO A 96 13.63 3.04 2.73
CA PRO A 96 13.76 3.06 4.19
C PRO A 96 12.39 3.17 4.86
N ILE A 97 12.26 2.55 6.02
CA ILE A 97 11.06 2.70 6.85
C ILE A 97 11.00 4.13 7.41
N ALA A 98 9.79 4.67 7.50
CA ALA A 98 9.52 6.01 8.06
C ALA A 98 10.28 7.14 7.33
N SER A 99 10.51 6.96 6.05
CA SER A 99 11.26 7.93 5.23
C SER A 99 10.40 9.10 4.70
N GLY A 100 9.10 9.15 5.00
CA GLY A 100 8.17 10.11 4.40
C GLY A 100 7.75 9.80 2.96
N MET A 101 8.25 8.71 2.38
CA MET A 101 7.97 8.29 0.99
C MET A 101 6.78 7.32 0.87
N ALA A 102 5.99 7.16 1.93
CA ALA A 102 4.82 6.30 2.00
C ALA A 102 5.09 4.83 1.56
N GLY A 103 6.27 4.29 1.84
CA GLY A 103 6.66 2.95 1.38
C GLY A 103 5.67 1.86 1.78
N GLY A 104 5.23 1.83 3.05
CA GLY A 104 4.24 0.87 3.54
C GLY A 104 2.86 1.05 2.88
N SER A 105 2.40 2.28 2.70
CA SER A 105 1.11 2.58 2.04
C SER A 105 1.15 2.22 0.57
N SER A 106 2.26 2.47 -0.11
CA SER A 106 2.46 2.06 -1.49
C SER A 106 2.48 0.53 -1.63
N ASN A 107 3.14 -0.19 -0.69
CA ASN A 107 3.14 -1.65 -0.66
C ASN A 107 1.73 -2.22 -0.49
N ALA A 108 0.94 -1.67 0.43
CA ALA A 108 -0.46 -2.07 0.63
C ALA A 108 -1.28 -1.86 -0.65
N ALA A 109 -1.19 -0.69 -1.27
CA ALA A 109 -1.90 -0.36 -2.50
C ALA A 109 -1.50 -1.29 -3.67
N THR A 110 -0.20 -1.54 -3.83
CA THR A 110 0.32 -2.45 -4.87
C THR A 110 -0.12 -3.88 -4.63
N PHE A 111 -0.12 -4.34 -3.38
CA PHE A 111 -0.60 -5.67 -3.01
C PHE A 111 -2.09 -5.84 -3.34
N ILE A 112 -2.92 -4.86 -3.01
CA ILE A 112 -4.35 -4.86 -3.38
C ILE A 112 -4.51 -5.01 -4.90
N THR A 113 -3.77 -4.23 -5.67
CA THR A 113 -3.80 -4.29 -7.14
C THR A 113 -3.42 -5.68 -7.66
N CYS A 114 -2.36 -6.29 -7.11
CA CYS A 114 -1.96 -7.65 -7.49
C CYS A 114 -3.05 -8.69 -7.17
N VAL A 115 -3.62 -8.65 -5.97
CA VAL A 115 -4.69 -9.58 -5.56
C VAL A 115 -5.92 -9.41 -6.45
N LYS A 116 -6.32 -8.18 -6.75
CA LYS A 116 -7.43 -7.90 -7.65
C LYS A 116 -7.20 -8.49 -9.05
N GLU A 117 -6.02 -8.36 -9.59
CA GLU A 117 -5.68 -8.91 -10.91
C GLU A 117 -5.65 -10.45 -10.91
N ILE A 118 -5.02 -11.06 -9.90
CA ILE A 118 -4.92 -12.52 -9.78
C ILE A 118 -6.30 -13.16 -9.66
N PHE A 119 -7.15 -12.63 -8.78
CA PHE A 119 -8.45 -13.21 -8.46
C PHE A 119 -9.61 -12.56 -9.23
N LYS A 120 -9.33 -11.62 -10.15
CA LYS A 120 -10.31 -10.91 -10.98
C LYS A 120 -11.41 -10.26 -10.15
N LEU A 121 -11.02 -9.52 -9.12
CA LEU A 121 -11.95 -8.87 -8.20
C LEU A 121 -12.45 -7.54 -8.77
N GLU A 122 -13.76 -7.34 -8.65
CA GLU A 122 -14.40 -6.03 -8.86
C GLU A 122 -14.41 -5.25 -7.53
N GLU A 123 -14.45 -3.93 -7.61
CA GLU A 123 -14.66 -3.10 -6.42
C GLU A 123 -16.09 -3.24 -5.93
N VAL A 124 -16.24 -3.35 -4.62
CA VAL A 124 -17.52 -3.53 -3.94
C VAL A 124 -17.74 -2.40 -2.94
N ASP A 125 -18.95 -2.28 -2.42
CA ASP A 125 -19.27 -1.32 -1.36
C ASP A 125 -18.33 -1.56 -0.15
N GLY A 126 -17.82 -0.46 0.43
CA GLY A 126 -16.85 -0.53 1.52
C GLY A 126 -15.38 -0.57 1.09
N PHE A 127 -15.10 -0.56 -0.21
CA PHE A 127 -13.72 -0.62 -0.71
C PHE A 127 -12.93 0.66 -0.38
N ASP A 128 -13.53 1.84 -0.51
CA ASP A 128 -12.87 3.10 -0.15
C ASP A 128 -12.59 3.20 1.35
N GLU A 129 -13.51 2.73 2.18
CA GLU A 129 -13.32 2.65 3.63
C GLU A 129 -12.19 1.68 4.00
N LEU A 130 -12.07 0.57 3.26
CA LEU A 130 -10.95 -0.35 3.41
C LEU A 130 -9.62 0.37 3.15
N LEU A 131 -9.49 1.10 2.04
CA LEU A 131 -8.27 1.84 1.72
C LEU A 131 -7.90 2.84 2.82
N LEU A 132 -8.85 3.67 3.27
CA LEU A 132 -8.64 4.64 4.34
C LEU A 132 -8.25 3.99 5.66
N SER A 133 -8.84 2.85 5.99
CA SER A 133 -8.57 2.13 7.23
C SER A 133 -7.16 1.54 7.31
N LEU A 134 -6.48 1.41 6.18
CA LEU A 134 -5.09 0.95 6.10
C LEU A 134 -4.08 2.07 6.33
N GLY A 135 -4.44 3.30 6.02
CA GLY A 135 -3.62 4.48 6.21
C GLY A 135 -4.06 5.65 5.33
N ALA A 136 -3.76 6.87 5.75
CA ALA A 136 -4.18 8.09 5.05
C ALA A 136 -3.63 8.21 3.62
N ASP A 137 -2.42 7.69 3.37
CA ASP A 137 -1.79 7.72 2.05
C ASP A 137 -2.22 6.57 1.12
N VAL A 138 -2.90 5.54 1.65
CA VAL A 138 -3.24 4.34 0.85
C VAL A 138 -4.19 4.65 -0.30
N PRO A 139 -5.25 5.45 -0.15
CA PRO A 139 -6.10 5.82 -1.28
C PRO A 139 -5.34 6.53 -2.39
N PHE A 140 -4.45 7.46 -2.04
CA PHE A 140 -3.60 8.15 -3.01
C PHE A 140 -2.66 7.18 -3.73
N CYS A 141 -1.98 6.29 -2.99
CA CYS A 141 -1.10 5.27 -3.57
C CYS A 141 -1.86 4.30 -4.48
N TYR A 142 -3.08 3.92 -4.10
CA TYR A 142 -3.92 3.04 -4.91
C TYR A 142 -4.37 3.70 -6.22
N ASN A 143 -4.72 4.99 -6.19
CA ASN A 143 -5.07 5.74 -7.39
C ASN A 143 -3.88 5.87 -8.36
N GLY A 144 -2.66 6.02 -7.84
CA GLY A 144 -1.44 5.97 -8.62
C GLY A 144 -1.18 7.19 -9.53
N LYS A 145 -1.84 8.30 -9.29
CA LYS A 145 -1.73 9.52 -10.11
C LYS A 145 -1.25 10.71 -9.29
N THR A 146 -0.47 11.59 -9.93
CA THR A 146 -0.16 12.91 -9.36
C THR A 146 -1.45 13.65 -9.03
N ALA A 147 -1.55 14.18 -7.83
CA ALA A 147 -2.76 14.86 -7.37
C ALA A 147 -2.46 15.95 -6.35
N LEU A 148 -3.34 16.96 -6.33
CA LEU A 148 -3.45 17.88 -5.22
C LEU A 148 -4.26 17.19 -4.12
N VAL A 149 -3.64 16.99 -2.96
CA VAL A 149 -4.23 16.34 -1.80
C VAL A 149 -4.51 17.38 -0.75
N THR A 150 -5.73 17.36 -0.22
CA THR A 150 -6.18 18.29 0.83
C THR A 150 -6.86 17.52 1.96
N GLY A 151 -6.86 18.10 3.16
CA GLY A 151 -7.44 17.51 4.36
C GLY A 151 -6.37 17.12 5.38
N ILE A 152 -6.51 15.94 5.98
CA ILE A 152 -5.59 15.40 7.01
C ILE A 152 -4.62 14.41 6.41
#